data_a6203117a1a3d14710b3296bb2282dd1
#
_entry.id   a6203117a1a3d14710b3296bb2282dd1
#
_cell.length_a   1.000
_cell.length_b   1.000
_cell.length_c   1.000
_cell.angle_alpha   90.00
_cell.angle_beta   90.00
_cell.angle_gamma   90.00
#
_symmetry.space_group_name_H-M   'P 1'
#
loop_
_entity.id
_entity.type
_entity.pdbx_description
1 polymer ?
#
loop_
_entity_poly.entity_id
_entity_poly.type
_entity_poly.pdbx_seq_one_letter_code
_entity_poly.pdbx_strand_id
1 'polypeptide(L)'
;MDKDIKGNYLPGGLMVTINYLQMKVDIARSLEEMLSYDDEAFLVCVYITLLGRNPDPQGFMYYFDKIKAGEGKIEIIYQIYRSREARKRSVYVSG
;
A
#
# COMPACT_ATOMS: atom_id res chain seq x y z
N MET A 1 -10.71 16.35 19.52
CA MET A 1 -10.69 16.31 19.02
C MET A 1 -10.62 16.04 18.54
N ASP A 2 -10.72 16.00 18.68
CA ASP A 2 -10.77 15.89 18.02
C ASP A 2 -10.77 15.57 17.33
N LYS A 3 -10.86 15.63 17.24
CA LYS A 3 -11.16 15.40 16.53
C LYS A 3 -10.68 15.16 15.68
N ASP A 4 -10.30 15.27 15.70
CA ASP A 4 -9.94 15.07 15.04
C ASP A 4 -9.62 14.30 14.46
N ILE A 5 -9.40 14.23 14.54
CA ILE A 5 -9.19 13.30 14.03
C ILE A 5 -9.83 12.68 13.30
N LYS A 6 -10.50 12.87 12.99
CA LYS A 6 -11.11 12.36 12.41
C LYS A 6 -11.16 11.62 11.31
N GLY A 7 -11.28 11.50 10.33
CA GLY A 7 -11.36 10.79 9.13
C GLY A 7 -10.75 9.43 9.07
N ASN A 8 -10.10 9.07 10.11
CA ASN A 8 -9.41 7.79 10.10
C ASN A 8 -10.09 6.73 10.91
N TYR A 9 -11.32 6.99 11.26
CA TYR A 9 -12.10 6.02 11.99
C TYR A 9 -12.63 4.97 11.05
N LEU A 10 -12.46 3.74 11.44
CA LEU A 10 -13.05 2.64 10.71
C LEU A 10 -14.22 2.08 11.48
N PRO A 11 -15.10 1.36 10.80
CA PRO A 11 -16.20 0.69 11.50
C PRO A 11 -15.65 -0.20 12.59
N GLY A 12 -16.35 -0.24 13.69
CA GLY A 12 -15.89 -0.99 14.82
C GLY A 12 -15.01 -0.20 15.74
N GLY A 13 -14.89 1.09 15.50
CA GLY A 13 -14.08 1.94 16.35
C GLY A 13 -12.61 1.79 16.17
N LEU A 14 -12.21 1.02 15.23
CA LEU A 14 -10.80 0.85 14.96
C LEU A 14 -10.27 2.07 14.27
N MET A 15 -9.40 2.76 14.95
CA MET A 15 -8.78 3.89 14.34
C MET A 15 -7.52 3.45 13.65
N VAL A 16 -7.54 3.45 12.37
CA VAL A 16 -6.34 3.20 11.61
C VAL A 16 -5.77 4.54 11.26
N THR A 17 -4.82 4.94 12.03
CA THR A 17 -4.11 6.18 11.75
C THR A 17 -2.98 5.83 10.82
N ILE A 18 -3.34 5.58 9.58
CA ILE A 18 -2.29 5.33 8.61
C ILE A 18 -1.85 6.67 8.11
N ASN A 19 -0.74 7.07 8.58
CA ASN A 19 -0.25 8.39 8.28
C ASN A 19 0.75 8.30 7.15
N TYR A 20 0.23 8.18 5.96
CA TYR A 20 1.07 8.04 4.78
C TYR A 20 2.06 9.20 4.68
N LEU A 21 1.62 10.38 5.09
CA LEU A 21 2.45 11.56 4.91
C LEU A 21 3.69 11.55 5.79
N GLN A 22 3.66 10.76 6.86
CA GLN A 22 4.80 10.66 7.74
C GLN A 22 5.70 9.50 7.41
N MET A 23 5.26 8.65 6.53
CA MET A 23 6.09 7.54 6.08
C MET A 23 7.04 8.04 5.01
N LYS A 24 8.31 7.78 5.22
CA LYS A 24 9.30 8.14 4.22
C LYS A 24 9.44 6.98 3.25
N VAL A 25 8.52 6.96 2.30
CA VAL A 25 8.46 5.89 1.33
C VAL A 25 8.54 6.51 -0.05
N ASP A 26 9.50 6.04 -0.81
CA ASP A 26 9.73 6.54 -2.16
C ASP A 26 9.36 5.48 -3.18
N ILE A 27 9.34 5.91 -4.43
CA ILE A 27 9.17 4.98 -5.53
C ILE A 27 10.33 4.00 -5.52
N ALA A 28 10.00 2.72 -5.54
CA ALA A 28 11.04 1.70 -5.57
C ALA A 28 11.59 1.55 -6.98
N ARG A 29 12.87 1.26 -7.07
CA ARG A 29 13.52 1.04 -8.35
C ARG A 29 13.57 -0.41 -8.74
N SER A 30 13.29 -1.30 -7.80
CA SER A 30 13.37 -2.72 -8.05
C SER A 30 12.43 -3.45 -7.15
N LEU A 31 12.18 -4.70 -7.50
CA LEU A 31 11.37 -5.58 -6.68
C LEU A 31 12.00 -5.74 -5.30
N GLU A 32 13.31 -5.90 -5.27
CA GLU A 32 14.03 -6.08 -4.02
C GLU A 32 13.82 -4.89 -3.10
N GLU A 33 13.82 -3.70 -3.66
CA GLU A 33 13.61 -2.50 -2.86
C GLU A 33 12.20 -2.46 -2.28
N MET A 34 11.22 -2.86 -3.07
CA MET A 34 9.84 -2.93 -2.56
C MET A 34 9.74 -3.92 -1.41
N LEU A 35 10.40 -5.06 -1.55
CA LEU A 35 10.33 -6.11 -0.54
C LEU A 35 11.05 -5.74 0.74
N SER A 36 11.88 -4.71 0.71
CA SER A 36 12.61 -4.29 1.90
C SER A 36 11.73 -3.56 2.91
N TYR A 37 10.55 -3.12 2.50
CA TYR A 37 9.64 -2.43 3.40
C TYR A 37 8.75 -3.41 4.13
N ASP A 38 8.29 -3.00 5.32
CA ASP A 38 7.39 -3.81 6.10
C ASP A 38 5.94 -3.39 5.86
N ASP A 39 5.08 -4.29 6.04
CA ASP A 39 3.62 -4.21 6.04
C ASP A 39 3.03 -2.91 5.49
N GLU A 40 2.75 -1.91 6.36
CA GLU A 40 2.11 -0.68 5.88
C GLU A 40 2.98 0.06 4.90
N ALA A 41 4.25 0.22 5.24
CA ALA A 41 5.17 0.93 4.34
C ALA A 41 5.33 0.17 3.04
N PHE A 42 5.30 -1.15 3.10
CA PHE A 42 5.36 -1.97 1.89
C PHE A 42 4.19 -1.65 0.97
N LEU A 43 2.98 -1.62 1.51
CA LEU A 43 1.80 -1.34 0.70
C LEU A 43 1.85 0.07 0.10
N VAL A 44 2.29 1.03 0.90
CA VAL A 44 2.43 2.38 0.39
C VAL A 44 3.44 2.42 -0.75
N CYS A 45 4.56 1.73 -0.57
CA CYS A 45 5.60 1.70 -1.60
C CYS A 45 5.08 1.08 -2.89
N VAL A 46 4.36 -0.03 -2.76
CA VAL A 46 3.82 -0.71 -3.95
C VAL A 46 2.84 0.20 -4.68
N TYR A 47 1.94 0.85 -3.95
CA TYR A 47 0.98 1.75 -4.57
C TYR A 47 1.68 2.92 -5.25
N ILE A 48 2.61 3.54 -4.57
CA ILE A 48 3.31 4.68 -5.16
C ILE A 48 4.07 4.24 -6.40
N THR A 49 4.74 3.11 -6.31
CA THR A 49 5.56 2.62 -7.41
C THR A 49 4.72 2.21 -8.62
N LEU A 50 3.68 1.43 -8.37
CA LEU A 50 2.93 0.83 -9.46
C LEU A 50 1.72 1.65 -9.87
N LEU A 51 1.11 2.38 -8.94
CA LEU A 51 -0.10 3.12 -9.22
C LEU A 51 0.09 4.64 -9.15
N GLY A 52 1.24 5.09 -8.69
CA GLY A 52 1.54 6.51 -8.68
C GLY A 52 0.76 7.31 -7.65
N ARG A 53 0.23 6.64 -6.63
CA ARG A 53 -0.55 7.32 -5.61
C ARG A 53 -0.52 6.52 -4.33
N ASN A 54 -0.92 7.17 -3.25
CA ASN A 54 -1.08 6.47 -1.99
C ASN A 54 -2.29 5.54 -2.05
N PRO A 55 -2.29 4.48 -1.25
CA PRO A 55 -3.46 3.61 -1.20
C PRO A 55 -4.66 4.37 -0.65
N ASP A 56 -5.82 4.11 -1.23
CA ASP A 56 -7.06 4.54 -0.60
C ASP A 56 -7.33 3.62 0.59
N PRO A 57 -8.11 4.08 1.57
CA PRO A 57 -8.32 3.27 2.77
C PRO A 57 -8.86 1.88 2.49
N GLN A 58 -9.77 1.78 1.54
CA GLN A 58 -10.39 0.50 1.23
C GLN A 58 -9.38 -0.46 0.62
N GLY A 59 -8.61 0.02 -0.34
CA GLY A 59 -7.59 -0.82 -0.96
C GLY A 59 -6.51 -1.20 0.02
N PHE A 60 -6.12 -0.27 0.88
CA PHE A 60 -5.13 -0.58 1.89
C PHE A 60 -5.59 -1.72 2.80
N MET A 61 -6.81 -1.62 3.30
CA MET A 61 -7.32 -2.64 4.20
C MET A 61 -7.43 -3.99 3.51
N TYR A 62 -7.84 -3.98 2.26
CA TYR A 62 -7.98 -5.21 1.51
C TYR A 62 -6.65 -5.98 1.46
N TYR A 63 -5.59 -5.29 1.08
CA TYR A 63 -4.30 -5.96 0.97
C TYR A 63 -3.62 -6.17 2.31
N PHE A 64 -3.86 -5.28 3.25
CA PHE A 64 -3.29 -5.45 4.57
C PHE A 64 -3.85 -6.70 5.24
N ASP A 65 -5.15 -6.93 5.07
CA ASP A 65 -5.76 -8.15 5.60
C ASP A 65 -5.15 -9.39 4.95
N LYS A 66 -4.84 -9.32 3.68
CA LYS A 66 -4.18 -10.45 3.01
C LYS A 66 -2.80 -10.72 3.60
N ILE A 67 -2.06 -9.66 3.85
CA ILE A 67 -0.74 -9.81 4.46
C ILE A 67 -0.86 -10.46 5.83
N LYS A 68 -1.81 -10.01 6.62
CA LYS A 68 -2.01 -10.57 7.95
C LYS A 68 -2.48 -12.01 7.90
N ALA A 69 -3.13 -12.39 6.83
CA ALA A 69 -3.56 -13.76 6.64
C ALA A 69 -2.45 -14.66 6.14
N GLY A 70 -1.27 -14.09 5.89
CA GLY A 70 -0.12 -14.90 5.48
C GLY A 70 0.18 -14.88 4.01
N GLU A 71 -0.53 -14.08 3.25
CA GLU A 71 -0.24 -14.02 1.82
C GLU A 71 1.09 -13.34 1.60
N GLY A 72 1.88 -13.86 0.67
CA GLY A 72 3.22 -13.35 0.45
C GLY A 72 3.24 -12.00 -0.22
N LYS A 73 4.30 -11.25 0.06
CA LYS A 73 4.46 -9.93 -0.54
C LYS A 73 4.54 -10.00 -2.06
N ILE A 74 5.19 -11.03 -2.57
CA ILE A 74 5.30 -11.20 -4.02
C ILE A 74 3.92 -11.32 -4.65
N GLU A 75 3.03 -12.10 -4.04
CA GLU A 75 1.68 -12.24 -4.54
C GLU A 75 0.94 -10.91 -4.53
N ILE A 76 1.12 -10.14 -3.48
CA ILE A 76 0.48 -8.83 -3.38
C ILE A 76 0.97 -7.92 -4.50
N ILE A 77 2.27 -7.87 -4.70
CA ILE A 77 2.84 -7.05 -5.77
C ILE A 77 2.27 -7.47 -7.11
N TYR A 78 2.21 -8.77 -7.33
CA TYR A 78 1.74 -9.30 -8.60
C TYR A 78 0.28 -8.91 -8.86
N GLN A 79 -0.56 -9.03 -7.84
CA GLN A 79 -1.96 -8.66 -7.98
C GLN A 79 -2.12 -7.19 -8.35
N ILE A 80 -1.38 -6.33 -7.67
CA ILE A 80 -1.47 -4.90 -7.95
C ILE A 80 -0.88 -4.58 -9.32
N TYR A 81 0.23 -5.22 -9.65
CA TYR A 81 0.89 -5.01 -10.94
C TYR A 81 -0.02 -5.39 -12.11
N ARG A 82 -0.82 -6.43 -11.92
CA ARG A 82 -1.72 -6.90 -12.98
C ARG A 82 -3.03 -6.14 -13.02
N SER A 83 -3.24 -5.20 -12.11
CA SER A 83 -4.49 -4.45 -12.09
C SER A 83 -4.60 -3.60 -13.34
N ARG A 84 -5.83 -3.25 -13.68
CA ARG A 84 -6.07 -2.40 -14.82
C ARG A 84 -5.39 -1.05 -14.66
N GLU A 85 -5.43 -0.53 -13.43
CA GLU A 85 -4.83 0.76 -13.15
C GLU A 85 -3.32 0.74 -13.41
N ALA A 86 -2.64 -0.29 -12.93
CA ALA A 86 -1.21 -0.39 -13.13
C ALA A 86 -0.87 -0.54 -14.61
N ARG A 87 -1.68 -1.32 -15.31
CA ARG A 87 -1.41 -1.57 -16.73
C ARG A 87 -1.54 -0.29 -17.54
N LYS A 88 -2.44 0.58 -17.14
CA LYS A 88 -2.58 1.86 -17.82
C LYS A 88 -1.36 2.74 -17.63
N ARG A 89 -0.64 2.57 -16.53
CA ARG A 89 0.54 3.37 -16.29
C ARG A 89 1.77 2.85 -17.02
N SER A 90 1.73 1.61 -17.46
CA SER A 90 2.87 0.99 -18.15
C SER A 90 4.14 1.08 -17.31
N VAL A 91 4.03 0.78 -16.04
CA VAL A 91 5.16 0.84 -15.14
C VAL A 91 6.03 -0.39 -15.32
N TYR A 92 7.33 -0.18 -15.32
CA TYR A 92 8.30 -1.25 -15.38
C TYR A 92 9.09 -1.28 -14.09
N VAL A 93 9.16 -2.43 -13.45
CA VAL A 93 9.93 -2.60 -12.25
C VAL A 93 11.00 -3.64 -12.49
N SER A 94 12.23 -3.24 -12.30
CA SER A 94 13.37 -4.10 -12.44
C SER A 94 13.38 -5.15 -11.33
N GLY A 95 13.64 -6.36 -11.68
CA GLY A 95 13.64 -7.39 -10.66
C GLY A 95 13.98 -8.73 -11.17
#